data_e0c6065f02a603f4d94b686e614ccc91
#
_entry.id   e0c6065f02a603f4d94b686e614ccc91
#
_cell.length_a   1.000
_cell.length_b   1.000
_cell.length_c   1.000
_cell.angle_alpha   90.00
_cell.angle_beta   90.00
_cell.angle_gamma   90.00
#
_symmetry.space_group_name_H-M   'P 1'
#
loop_
_entity.id
_entity.type
_entity.pdbx_description
1 polymer ?
#
loop_
_entity_poly.entity_id
_entity_poly.type
_entity_poly.pdbx_seq_one_letter_code
_entity_poly.pdbx_strand_id
1 'polypeptide(L)'
;MLYRDMMVLQAWFSPAFPIGAFSYSHGLETAIQEGLVSEKASLTRWISYLLTDGSGWNDSLFLKAAYEKNEGANDLCLSFCSSKERYKETIELGAAFTRSVNSSYKMKLKHGLAYPVAVGLAAREYNLDLQLTIQSYLQAFAANLISVGVRTIPIGQQAGQDCLVSLCTVIEHMKNDLIKADLKLLGSATFMSEVMSMKHEKVNPRIYRT
;
A
#
# COMPACT_ATOMS: atom_id res chain seq x y z
N MET A 1 0.41 0.60 25.99
CA MET A 1 0.68 1.37 24.78
C MET A 1 0.64 0.46 23.55
N LEU A 2 1.52 -0.49 23.39
CA LEU A 2 1.56 -1.42 22.26
C LEU A 2 0.23 -2.13 21.92
N TYR A 3 -0.50 -2.63 22.93
CA TYR A 3 -1.78 -3.32 22.73
C TYR A 3 -2.87 -2.40 22.13
N ARG A 4 -2.96 -1.16 22.61
CA ARG A 4 -3.89 -0.16 22.05
C ARG A 4 -3.56 0.14 20.59
N ASP A 5 -2.28 0.30 20.28
CA ASP A 5 -1.81 0.62 18.95
C ASP A 5 -2.14 -0.51 17.97
N MET A 6 -1.92 -1.76 18.38
CA MET A 6 -2.30 -2.93 17.58
C MET A 6 -3.81 -2.96 17.28
N MET A 7 -4.69 -2.70 18.27
CA MET A 7 -6.13 -2.68 18.05
C MET A 7 -6.57 -1.60 17.06
N VAL A 8 -5.96 -0.41 17.13
CA VAL A 8 -6.27 0.69 16.22
C VAL A 8 -5.79 0.37 14.80
N LEU A 9 -4.56 -0.13 14.65
CA LEU A 9 -3.99 -0.48 13.34
C LEU A 9 -4.73 -1.66 12.70
N GLN A 10 -5.14 -2.66 13.49
CA GLN A 10 -6.01 -3.73 13.00
C GLN A 10 -7.36 -3.19 12.48
N ALA A 11 -7.93 -2.17 13.14
CA ALA A 11 -9.16 -1.55 12.65
C ALA A 11 -8.90 -0.77 11.35
N TRP A 12 -7.85 0.07 11.27
CA TRP A 12 -7.54 0.89 10.10
C TRP A 12 -7.18 0.09 8.86
N PHE A 13 -6.49 -1.02 9.05
CA PHE A 13 -6.03 -1.90 7.95
C PHE A 13 -6.91 -3.14 7.75
N SER A 14 -8.02 -3.23 8.47
CA SER A 14 -9.04 -4.25 8.23
C SER A 14 -9.68 -4.07 6.84
N PRO A 15 -10.02 -5.17 6.15
CA PRO A 15 -10.85 -5.10 4.95
C PRO A 15 -12.21 -4.42 5.15
N ALA A 16 -12.70 -4.34 6.40
CA ALA A 16 -13.92 -3.64 6.76
C ALA A 16 -13.74 -2.12 6.90
N PHE A 17 -12.51 -1.61 6.96
CA PHE A 17 -12.29 -0.16 7.01
C PHE A 17 -12.71 0.48 5.68
N PRO A 18 -13.54 1.55 5.70
CA PRO A 18 -14.26 1.98 4.51
C PRO A 18 -13.42 2.83 3.54
N ILE A 19 -12.29 2.30 3.07
CA ILE A 19 -11.45 2.93 2.05
C ILE A 19 -11.59 2.30 0.66
N GLY A 20 -12.15 1.09 0.57
CA GLY A 20 -12.37 0.39 -0.70
C GLY A 20 -11.11 -0.15 -1.35
N ALA A 21 -10.05 -0.42 -0.60
CA ALA A 21 -8.75 -0.91 -1.11
C ALA A 21 -8.88 -2.16 -1.98
N PHE A 22 -9.88 -3.02 -1.71
CA PHE A 22 -10.15 -4.24 -2.45
C PHE A 22 -10.48 -4.04 -3.94
N SER A 23 -10.81 -2.82 -4.35
CA SER A 23 -11.14 -2.48 -5.74
C SER A 23 -9.93 -2.04 -6.57
N TYR A 24 -8.73 -2.04 -6.00
CA TYR A 24 -7.50 -1.62 -6.65
C TYR A 24 -6.53 -2.78 -6.80
N SER A 25 -5.99 -2.97 -8.01
CA SER A 25 -5.04 -4.05 -8.32
C SER A 25 -3.58 -3.60 -8.39
N HIS A 26 -3.34 -2.31 -8.42
CA HIS A 26 -1.98 -1.75 -8.52
C HIS A 26 -1.22 -2.26 -9.77
N GLY A 27 -1.93 -2.38 -10.90
CA GLY A 27 -1.40 -2.92 -12.15
C GLY A 27 -1.30 -4.47 -12.20
N LEU A 28 -1.57 -5.16 -11.09
CA LEU A 28 -1.47 -6.62 -11.02
C LEU A 28 -2.47 -7.33 -11.94
N GLU A 29 -3.67 -6.78 -12.15
CA GLU A 29 -4.66 -7.33 -13.10
C GLU A 29 -4.04 -7.44 -14.51
N THR A 30 -3.41 -6.38 -14.99
CA THR A 30 -2.74 -6.39 -16.29
C THR A 30 -1.56 -7.36 -16.34
N ALA A 31 -0.76 -7.43 -15.28
CA ALA A 31 0.34 -8.38 -15.19
C ALA A 31 -0.12 -9.84 -15.26
N ILE A 32 -1.28 -10.15 -14.68
CA ILE A 32 -1.91 -11.47 -14.75
C ILE A 32 -2.45 -11.74 -16.17
N GLN A 33 -3.14 -10.78 -16.77
CA GLN A 33 -3.66 -10.92 -18.14
C GLN A 33 -2.55 -11.11 -19.17
N GLU A 34 -1.38 -10.48 -18.98
CA GLU A 34 -0.21 -10.66 -19.84
C GLU A 34 0.64 -11.92 -19.49
N GLY A 35 0.22 -12.71 -18.50
CA GLY A 35 0.89 -13.95 -18.13
C GLY A 35 2.19 -13.78 -17.33
N LEU A 36 2.51 -12.56 -16.89
CA LEU A 36 3.69 -12.29 -16.04
C LEU A 36 3.54 -12.84 -14.64
N VAL A 37 2.30 -12.92 -14.16
CA VAL A 37 1.93 -13.48 -12.87
C VAL A 37 0.81 -14.50 -13.09
N SER A 38 1.12 -15.78 -12.88
CA SER A 38 0.21 -16.89 -13.21
C SER A 38 0.11 -17.98 -12.13
N GLU A 39 0.99 -17.92 -11.12
CA GLU A 39 1.06 -18.92 -10.06
C GLU A 39 1.53 -18.30 -8.73
N LYS A 40 1.44 -19.09 -7.65
CA LYS A 40 1.85 -18.67 -6.29
C LYS A 40 3.27 -18.07 -6.26
N ALA A 41 4.24 -18.71 -6.92
CA ALA A 41 5.64 -18.27 -6.89
C ALA A 41 5.82 -16.92 -7.58
N SER A 42 5.23 -16.71 -8.76
CA SER A 42 5.29 -15.44 -9.48
C SER A 42 4.54 -14.32 -8.74
N LEU A 43 3.38 -14.63 -8.10
CA LEU A 43 2.63 -13.68 -7.28
C LEU A 43 3.46 -13.23 -6.07
N THR A 44 4.03 -14.18 -5.31
CA THR A 44 4.85 -13.85 -4.13
C THR A 44 6.04 -12.97 -4.52
N ARG A 45 6.74 -13.34 -5.60
CA ARG A 45 7.90 -12.58 -6.11
C ARG A 45 7.50 -11.18 -6.55
N TRP A 46 6.39 -11.03 -7.28
CA TRP A 46 5.88 -9.74 -7.73
C TRP A 46 5.62 -8.80 -6.56
N ILE A 47 4.89 -9.28 -5.55
CA ILE A 47 4.57 -8.47 -4.36
C ILE A 47 5.84 -8.19 -3.54
N SER A 48 6.76 -9.15 -3.42
CA SER A 48 8.03 -8.94 -2.72
C SER A 48 8.80 -7.76 -3.33
N TYR A 49 8.96 -7.70 -4.65
CA TYR A 49 9.63 -6.57 -5.31
C TYR A 49 8.90 -5.24 -5.11
N LEU A 50 7.57 -5.24 -5.15
CA LEU A 50 6.81 -4.03 -4.83
C LEU A 50 7.06 -3.53 -3.40
N LEU A 51 7.22 -4.45 -2.45
CA LEU A 51 7.53 -4.10 -1.06
C LEU A 51 8.94 -3.54 -0.91
N THR A 52 9.95 -4.19 -1.50
CA THR A 52 11.37 -3.89 -1.26
C THR A 52 11.94 -2.80 -2.16
N ASP A 53 11.54 -2.76 -3.42
CA ASP A 53 12.18 -1.96 -4.47
C ASP A 53 11.17 -1.11 -5.27
N GLY A 54 9.92 -1.00 -4.79
CA GLY A 54 8.85 -0.34 -5.51
C GLY A 54 7.96 0.53 -4.63
N SER A 55 6.67 0.50 -4.93
CA SER A 55 5.68 1.36 -4.29
C SER A 55 5.53 1.12 -2.79
N GLY A 56 5.68 -0.11 -2.29
CA GLY A 56 5.63 -0.39 -0.86
C GLY A 56 6.77 0.30 -0.08
N TRP A 57 8.00 0.24 -0.61
CA TRP A 57 9.13 0.98 -0.07
C TRP A 57 8.87 2.49 -0.06
N ASN A 58 8.51 3.05 -1.20
CA ASN A 58 8.28 4.49 -1.34
C ASN A 58 7.13 5.00 -0.46
N ASP A 59 6.01 4.28 -0.43
CA ASP A 59 4.87 4.60 0.43
C ASP A 59 5.26 4.60 1.91
N SER A 60 6.14 3.69 2.33
CA SER A 60 6.67 3.65 3.70
C SER A 60 7.49 4.89 4.04
N LEU A 61 8.30 5.37 3.10
CA LEU A 61 9.08 6.60 3.26
C LEU A 61 8.18 7.84 3.32
N PHE A 62 7.13 7.91 2.50
CA PHE A 62 6.15 9.00 2.55
C PHE A 62 5.32 8.98 3.84
N LEU A 63 4.92 7.81 4.30
CA LEU A 63 4.23 7.63 5.58
C LEU A 63 5.12 8.12 6.73
N LYS A 64 6.38 7.69 6.76
CA LYS A 64 7.35 8.13 7.76
C LYS A 64 7.57 9.64 7.72
N ALA A 65 7.84 10.21 6.54
CA ALA A 65 8.04 11.64 6.39
C ALA A 65 6.84 12.46 6.87
N ALA A 66 5.63 12.02 6.58
CA ALA A 66 4.41 12.64 7.09
C ALA A 66 4.27 12.50 8.60
N TYR A 67 4.59 11.35 9.16
CA TYR A 67 4.64 11.14 10.61
C TYR A 67 5.64 12.08 11.28
N GLU A 68 6.78 12.33 10.65
CA GLU A 68 7.84 13.25 11.11
C GLU A 68 7.56 14.73 10.81
N LYS A 69 6.37 15.06 10.25
CA LYS A 69 5.91 16.41 9.88
C LYS A 69 6.71 17.07 8.75
N ASN A 70 7.17 16.33 7.77
CA ASN A 70 7.72 16.91 6.55
C ASN A 70 6.60 17.54 5.73
N GLU A 71 6.58 18.87 5.62
CA GLU A 71 5.52 19.63 4.96
C GLU A 71 5.42 19.35 3.44
N GLY A 72 6.52 18.99 2.78
CA GLY A 72 6.57 18.66 1.36
C GLY A 72 6.20 17.22 1.00
N ALA A 73 6.01 16.34 2.00
CA ALA A 73 5.82 14.91 1.77
C ALA A 73 4.61 14.58 0.88
N ASN A 74 3.51 15.33 1.00
CA ASN A 74 2.30 15.10 0.19
C ASN A 74 2.52 15.42 -1.29
N ASP A 75 3.03 16.60 -1.58
CA ASP A 75 3.23 17.05 -2.96
C ASP A 75 4.29 16.20 -3.66
N LEU A 76 5.33 15.82 -2.94
CA LEU A 76 6.34 14.91 -3.45
C LEU A 76 5.74 13.52 -3.73
N CYS A 77 4.92 12.98 -2.82
CA CYS A 77 4.24 11.68 -3.01
C CYS A 77 3.35 11.69 -4.26
N LEU A 78 2.57 12.74 -4.45
CA LEU A 78 1.70 12.87 -5.62
C LEU A 78 2.50 13.01 -6.92
N SER A 79 3.60 13.77 -6.88
CA SER A 79 4.50 13.95 -8.03
C SER A 79 5.28 12.68 -8.38
N PHE A 80 5.46 11.79 -7.42
CA PHE A 80 6.20 10.54 -7.58
C PHE A 80 5.36 9.40 -8.17
N CYS A 81 4.06 9.62 -8.41
CA CYS A 81 3.19 8.62 -9.02
C CYS A 81 3.59 8.37 -10.48
N SER A 82 3.99 7.14 -10.80
CA SER A 82 4.49 6.74 -12.13
C SER A 82 3.40 6.62 -13.19
N SER A 83 2.12 6.56 -12.79
CA SER A 83 0.97 6.43 -13.70
C SER A 83 -0.24 7.22 -13.20
N LYS A 84 -1.17 7.52 -14.11
CA LYS A 84 -2.47 8.11 -13.77
C LYS A 84 -3.28 7.21 -12.84
N GLU A 85 -3.20 5.90 -13.06
CA GLU A 85 -3.86 4.89 -12.23
C GLU A 85 -3.31 4.93 -10.79
N ARG A 86 -1.99 5.00 -10.62
CA ARG A 86 -1.36 5.09 -9.29
C ARG A 86 -1.70 6.41 -8.57
N TYR A 87 -1.73 7.53 -9.31
CA TYR A 87 -2.17 8.82 -8.78
C TYR A 87 -3.61 8.76 -8.29
N LYS A 88 -4.51 8.22 -9.12
CA LYS A 88 -5.93 8.07 -8.78
C LYS A 88 -6.13 7.19 -7.55
N GLU A 89 -5.45 6.04 -7.48
CA GLU A 89 -5.51 5.12 -6.36
C GLU A 89 -5.13 5.82 -5.05
N THR A 90 -3.95 6.46 -4.99
CA THR A 90 -3.46 7.06 -3.75
C THR A 90 -4.35 8.23 -3.27
N ILE A 91 -4.91 9.04 -4.19
CA ILE A 91 -5.82 10.13 -3.84
C ILE A 91 -7.17 9.61 -3.36
N GLU A 92 -7.75 8.61 -4.01
CA GLU A 92 -9.07 8.08 -3.63
C GLU A 92 -9.00 7.34 -2.29
N LEU A 93 -7.97 6.52 -2.08
CA LEU A 93 -7.72 5.85 -0.79
C LEU A 93 -7.42 6.86 0.32
N GLY A 94 -6.58 7.86 0.05
CA GLY A 94 -6.26 8.92 1.00
C GLY A 94 -7.48 9.73 1.41
N ALA A 95 -8.33 10.09 0.45
CA ALA A 95 -9.58 10.81 0.72
C ALA A 95 -10.57 9.97 1.55
N ALA A 96 -10.71 8.67 1.25
CA ALA A 96 -11.58 7.78 2.00
C ALA A 96 -11.06 7.55 3.42
N PHE A 97 -9.74 7.33 3.58
CA PHE A 97 -9.10 7.18 4.88
C PHE A 97 -9.27 8.43 5.73
N THR A 98 -8.95 9.61 5.17
CA THR A 98 -9.10 10.90 5.86
C THR A 98 -10.52 11.12 6.36
N ARG A 99 -11.56 10.87 5.52
CA ARG A 99 -12.97 10.97 5.95
C ARG A 99 -13.27 10.04 7.12
N SER A 100 -12.78 8.81 7.05
CA SER A 100 -13.07 7.78 8.06
C SER A 100 -12.42 8.11 9.41
N VAL A 101 -11.13 8.50 9.43
CA VAL A 101 -10.47 8.86 10.69
C VAL A 101 -10.97 10.17 11.27
N ASN A 102 -11.29 11.16 10.43
CA ASN A 102 -11.89 12.41 10.89
C ASN A 102 -13.25 12.17 11.56
N SER A 103 -14.08 11.30 10.98
CA SER A 103 -15.40 10.97 11.52
C SER A 103 -15.32 10.14 12.79
N SER A 104 -14.63 8.98 12.73
CA SER A 104 -14.68 7.98 13.79
C SER A 104 -13.69 8.25 14.93
N TYR A 105 -12.51 8.82 14.62
CA TYR A 105 -11.46 9.11 15.60
C TYR A 105 -11.37 10.59 15.97
N LYS A 106 -12.29 11.44 15.43
CA LYS A 106 -12.37 12.88 15.70
C LYS A 106 -11.10 13.65 15.33
N MET A 107 -10.37 13.18 14.34
CA MET A 107 -9.19 13.86 13.80
C MET A 107 -9.59 15.04 12.92
N LYS A 108 -8.60 15.89 12.56
CA LYS A 108 -8.80 17.08 11.72
C LYS A 108 -7.81 17.11 10.55
N LEU A 109 -7.60 15.97 9.90
CA LEU A 109 -6.74 15.89 8.73
C LEU A 109 -7.32 16.70 7.57
N LYS A 110 -6.43 17.35 6.81
CA LYS A 110 -6.78 18.11 5.60
C LYS A 110 -7.26 17.18 4.48
N HIS A 111 -8.00 17.72 3.53
CA HIS A 111 -8.34 17.01 2.29
C HIS A 111 -7.17 17.01 1.30
N GLY A 112 -7.22 16.11 0.30
CA GLY A 112 -6.23 16.06 -0.77
C GLY A 112 -4.92 15.37 -0.40
N LEU A 113 -4.91 14.53 0.64
CA LEU A 113 -3.75 13.77 1.06
C LEU A 113 -3.63 12.47 0.25
N ALA A 114 -2.42 12.15 -0.19
CA ALA A 114 -2.05 10.81 -0.65
C ALA A 114 -2.22 9.80 0.48
N TYR A 115 -2.55 8.55 0.16
CA TYR A 115 -2.89 7.55 1.17
C TYR A 115 -1.79 7.31 2.23
N PRO A 116 -0.51 7.06 1.87
CA PRO A 116 0.53 6.87 2.87
C PRO A 116 0.75 8.12 3.74
N VAL A 117 0.60 9.31 3.16
CA VAL A 117 0.72 10.58 3.90
C VAL A 117 -0.43 10.74 4.90
N ALA A 118 -1.66 10.45 4.49
CA ALA A 118 -2.83 10.49 5.38
C ALA A 118 -2.66 9.53 6.56
N VAL A 119 -2.16 8.31 6.31
CA VAL A 119 -1.86 7.32 7.36
C VAL A 119 -0.77 7.84 8.30
N GLY A 120 0.32 8.38 7.78
CA GLY A 120 1.42 8.92 8.61
C GLY A 120 0.98 10.05 9.54
N LEU A 121 0.22 11.01 9.00
CA LEU A 121 -0.34 12.11 9.80
C LEU A 121 -1.32 11.62 10.87
N ALA A 122 -2.22 10.71 10.51
CA ALA A 122 -3.17 10.12 11.45
C ALA A 122 -2.46 9.34 12.58
N ALA A 123 -1.47 8.53 12.22
CA ALA A 123 -0.69 7.74 13.17
C ALA A 123 0.02 8.64 14.18
N ARG A 124 0.59 9.76 13.71
CA ARG A 124 1.20 10.75 14.58
C ARG A 124 0.17 11.42 15.48
N GLU A 125 -0.94 11.91 14.92
CA GLU A 125 -1.99 12.61 15.69
C GLU A 125 -2.55 11.69 16.79
N TYR A 126 -2.68 10.40 16.49
CA TYR A 126 -3.17 9.39 17.44
C TYR A 126 -2.07 8.81 18.34
N ASN A 127 -0.82 9.26 18.17
CA ASN A 127 0.36 8.82 18.92
C ASN A 127 0.57 7.31 18.85
N LEU A 128 0.47 6.73 17.64
CA LEU A 128 0.76 5.32 17.37
C LEU A 128 2.26 5.11 17.16
N ASP A 129 2.73 3.90 17.42
CA ASP A 129 4.11 3.51 17.10
C ASP A 129 4.36 3.54 15.58
N LEU A 130 5.40 4.26 15.14
CA LEU A 130 5.70 4.44 13.72
C LEU A 130 6.08 3.12 13.04
N GLN A 131 6.93 2.32 13.68
CA GLN A 131 7.41 1.06 13.11
C GLN A 131 6.25 0.08 12.93
N LEU A 132 5.41 -0.05 13.94
CA LEU A 132 4.21 -0.90 13.89
C LEU A 132 3.22 -0.40 12.82
N THR A 133 3.10 0.92 12.65
CA THR A 133 2.23 1.53 11.63
C THR A 133 2.72 1.17 10.23
N ILE A 134 4.03 1.31 9.94
CA ILE A 134 4.63 0.96 8.64
C ILE A 134 4.45 -0.54 8.35
N GLN A 135 4.74 -1.40 9.31
CA GLN A 135 4.59 -2.85 9.13
C GLN A 135 3.14 -3.25 8.85
N SER A 136 2.18 -2.66 9.58
CA SER A 136 0.75 -2.91 9.37
C SER A 136 0.27 -2.40 8.00
N TYR A 137 0.77 -1.25 7.55
CA TYR A 137 0.51 -0.70 6.21
C TYR A 137 0.98 -1.66 5.11
N LEU A 138 2.24 -2.11 5.19
CA LEU A 138 2.83 -3.02 4.21
C LEU A 138 2.14 -4.38 4.19
N GLN A 139 1.76 -4.90 5.37
CA GLN A 139 1.00 -6.15 5.46
C GLN A 139 -0.38 -6.02 4.80
N ALA A 140 -1.09 -4.93 5.03
CA ALA A 140 -2.39 -4.67 4.40
C ALA A 140 -2.27 -4.50 2.88
N PHE A 141 -1.23 -3.80 2.41
CA PHE A 141 -0.91 -3.67 1.00
C PHE A 141 -0.67 -5.05 0.35
N ALA A 142 0.19 -5.88 0.95
CA ALA A 142 0.45 -7.23 0.48
C ALA A 142 -0.82 -8.10 0.47
N ALA A 143 -1.60 -8.07 1.55
CA ALA A 143 -2.85 -8.83 1.67
C ALA A 143 -3.88 -8.44 0.60
N ASN A 144 -3.99 -7.15 0.27
CA ASN A 144 -4.85 -6.67 -0.81
C ASN A 144 -4.42 -7.25 -2.16
N LEU A 145 -3.14 -7.19 -2.51
CA LEU A 145 -2.62 -7.74 -3.77
C LEU A 145 -2.72 -9.27 -3.84
N ILE A 146 -2.51 -9.98 -2.72
CA ILE A 146 -2.77 -11.42 -2.64
C ILE A 146 -4.25 -11.71 -2.93
N SER A 147 -5.16 -10.93 -2.37
CA SER A 147 -6.60 -11.06 -2.63
C SER A 147 -6.95 -10.86 -4.10
N VAL A 148 -6.27 -9.94 -4.80
CA VAL A 148 -6.36 -9.82 -6.27
C VAL A 148 -5.91 -11.11 -6.94
N GLY A 149 -4.71 -11.61 -6.60
CA GLY A 149 -4.17 -12.85 -7.15
C GLY A 149 -5.08 -14.06 -6.94
N VAL A 150 -5.58 -14.27 -5.74
CA VAL A 150 -6.48 -15.39 -5.41
C VAL A 150 -7.79 -15.34 -6.20
N ARG A 151 -8.29 -14.15 -6.56
CA ARG A 151 -9.52 -13.98 -7.36
C ARG A 151 -9.30 -14.13 -8.86
N THR A 152 -8.07 -13.97 -9.34
CA THR A 152 -7.76 -13.89 -10.77
C THR A 152 -6.85 -15.02 -11.27
N ILE A 153 -6.14 -15.69 -10.36
CA ILE A 153 -5.28 -16.84 -10.65
C ILE A 153 -5.86 -18.09 -9.96
N PRO A 154 -5.80 -19.28 -10.56
CA PRO A 154 -6.36 -20.50 -9.97
C PRO A 154 -5.44 -21.10 -8.89
N ILE A 155 -5.07 -20.34 -7.87
CA ILE A 155 -4.14 -20.78 -6.80
C ILE A 155 -4.83 -21.15 -5.48
N GLY A 156 -6.08 -20.76 -5.28
CA GLY A 156 -6.85 -21.03 -4.07
C GLY A 156 -6.43 -20.22 -2.83
N GLN A 157 -7.27 -20.25 -1.80
CA GLN A 157 -7.12 -19.44 -0.58
C GLN A 157 -5.90 -19.86 0.25
N GLN A 158 -5.61 -21.16 0.36
CA GLN A 158 -4.46 -21.64 1.12
C GLN A 158 -3.14 -21.10 0.55
N ALA A 159 -2.97 -21.12 -0.77
CA ALA A 159 -1.79 -20.55 -1.42
C ALA A 159 -1.65 -19.05 -1.16
N GLY A 160 -2.77 -18.33 -1.08
CA GLY A 160 -2.78 -16.92 -0.67
C GLY A 160 -2.26 -16.72 0.75
N GLN A 161 -2.66 -17.56 1.70
CA GLN A 161 -2.14 -17.51 3.08
C GLN A 161 -0.64 -17.82 3.14
N ASP A 162 -0.17 -18.81 2.39
CA ASP A 162 1.25 -19.12 2.31
C ASP A 162 2.07 -17.95 1.75
N CYS A 163 1.52 -17.24 0.73
CA CYS A 163 2.14 -15.99 0.21
C CYS A 163 2.25 -14.94 1.33
N LEU A 164 1.18 -14.71 2.09
CA LEU A 164 1.17 -13.71 3.15
C LEU A 164 2.21 -14.03 4.22
N VAL A 165 2.32 -15.28 4.67
CA VAL A 165 3.33 -15.70 5.65
C VAL A 165 4.75 -15.41 5.14
N SER A 166 5.03 -15.75 3.88
CA SER A 166 6.34 -15.47 3.26
C SER A 166 6.64 -13.97 3.18
N LEU A 167 5.64 -13.16 2.82
CA LEU A 167 5.79 -11.70 2.70
C LEU A 167 5.89 -11.00 4.06
N CYS A 168 5.28 -11.52 5.11
CA CYS A 168 5.48 -11.02 6.48
C CYS A 168 6.95 -11.12 6.90
N THR A 169 7.67 -12.18 6.51
CA THR A 169 9.12 -12.30 6.74
C THR A 169 9.90 -11.22 6.00
N VAL A 170 9.52 -10.91 4.74
CA VAL A 170 10.14 -9.81 3.98
C VAL A 170 9.93 -8.48 4.69
N ILE A 171 8.70 -8.17 5.11
CA ILE A 171 8.37 -6.93 5.84
C ILE A 171 9.15 -6.82 7.15
N GLU A 172 9.31 -7.93 7.86
CA GLU A 172 10.11 -7.94 9.09
C GLU A 172 11.58 -7.60 8.84
N HIS A 173 12.17 -8.13 7.78
CA HIS A 173 13.56 -7.81 7.42
C HIS A 173 13.75 -6.34 7.02
N MET A 174 12.76 -5.71 6.38
CA MET A 174 12.82 -4.30 5.95
C MET A 174 12.75 -3.30 7.12
N LYS A 175 12.25 -3.71 8.29
CA LYS A 175 11.91 -2.78 9.39
C LYS A 175 13.05 -1.85 9.81
N ASN A 176 14.26 -2.38 9.95
CA ASN A 176 15.42 -1.62 10.42
C ASN A 176 15.93 -0.62 9.37
N ASP A 177 15.81 -0.99 8.09
CA ASP A 177 16.23 -0.12 6.98
C ASP A 177 15.22 1.00 6.80
N LEU A 178 13.92 0.71 6.85
CA LEU A 178 12.84 1.71 6.76
C LEU A 178 12.90 2.77 7.87
N ILE A 179 13.23 2.38 9.09
CA ILE A 179 13.35 3.35 10.19
C ILE A 179 14.54 4.29 10.01
N LYS A 180 15.63 3.83 9.40
CA LYS A 180 16.82 4.65 9.11
C LYS A 180 16.71 5.45 7.82
N ALA A 181 15.93 4.96 6.86
CA ALA A 181 15.76 5.56 5.54
C ALA A 181 15.05 6.93 5.61
N ASP A 182 15.34 7.78 4.64
CA ASP A 182 14.66 9.06 4.43
C ASP A 182 14.23 9.21 2.95
N LEU A 183 13.61 10.34 2.60
CA LEU A 183 13.14 10.63 1.25
C LEU A 183 14.24 10.67 0.18
N LYS A 184 15.52 10.69 0.55
CA LYS A 184 16.64 10.60 -0.42
C LYS A 184 16.79 9.20 -1.01
N LEU A 185 16.20 8.19 -0.36
CA LEU A 185 16.18 6.81 -0.80
C LEU A 185 14.89 6.44 -1.58
N LEU A 186 14.10 7.45 -2.00
CA LEU A 186 13.01 7.24 -2.95
C LEU A 186 13.57 6.74 -4.28
N GLY A 187 12.96 5.71 -4.81
CA GLY A 187 13.34 5.12 -6.08
C GLY A 187 12.44 3.94 -6.42
N SER A 188 12.54 3.46 -7.66
CA SER A 188 11.85 2.25 -8.08
C SER A 188 12.72 1.44 -9.00
N ALA A 189 12.81 0.14 -8.73
CA ALA A 189 13.36 -0.87 -9.62
C ALA A 189 12.27 -1.82 -10.15
N THR A 190 10.99 -1.50 -9.89
CA THR A 190 9.83 -2.31 -10.32
C THR A 190 9.22 -1.78 -11.63
N PHE A 191 10.08 -1.47 -12.60
CA PHE A 191 9.70 -0.88 -13.89
C PHE A 191 8.52 -1.61 -14.56
N MET A 192 8.51 -2.94 -14.53
CA MET A 192 7.45 -3.72 -15.15
C MET A 192 6.09 -3.48 -14.48
N SER A 193 6.05 -3.30 -13.15
CA SER A 193 4.77 -3.02 -12.46
C SER A 193 4.23 -1.63 -12.82
N GLU A 194 5.11 -0.67 -13.02
CA GLU A 194 4.73 0.67 -13.47
C GLU A 194 4.17 0.66 -14.88
N VAL A 195 4.81 -0.08 -15.79
CA VAL A 195 4.32 -0.30 -17.15
C VAL A 195 2.95 -0.99 -17.13
N MET A 196 2.76 -2.01 -16.30
CA MET A 196 1.46 -2.70 -16.18
C MET A 196 0.37 -1.77 -15.62
N SER A 197 0.71 -0.90 -14.67
CA SER A 197 -0.20 0.13 -14.18
C SER A 197 -0.59 1.14 -15.27
N MET A 198 0.35 1.59 -16.11
CA MET A 198 0.06 2.45 -17.25
C MET A 198 -0.82 1.75 -18.31
N LYS A 199 -0.54 0.48 -18.61
CA LYS A 199 -1.34 -0.31 -19.55
C LYS A 199 -2.76 -0.55 -19.06
N HIS A 200 -2.97 -0.65 -17.74
CA HIS A 200 -4.27 -0.87 -17.13
C HIS A 200 -5.29 0.21 -17.51
N GLU A 201 -4.86 1.43 -17.82
CA GLU A 201 -5.75 2.51 -18.30
C GLU A 201 -6.56 2.09 -19.54
N LYS A 202 -6.04 1.16 -20.36
CA LYS A 202 -6.63 0.71 -21.63
C LYS A 202 -7.28 -0.68 -21.54
N VAL A 203 -7.22 -1.34 -20.37
CA VAL A 203 -7.83 -2.67 -20.19
C VAL A 203 -9.35 -2.57 -20.24
N ASN A 204 -9.98 -3.40 -21.08
CA ASN A 204 -11.42 -3.48 -21.22
C ASN A 204 -11.85 -4.91 -21.67
N PRO A 205 -12.74 -5.63 -20.95
CA PRO A 205 -13.26 -5.24 -19.64
C PRO A 205 -12.22 -5.34 -18.54
N ARG A 206 -12.39 -4.58 -17.47
CA ARG A 206 -11.53 -4.63 -16.28
C ARG A 206 -12.34 -4.93 -15.03
N ILE A 207 -11.76 -5.66 -14.10
CA ILE A 207 -12.38 -6.05 -12.82
C ILE A 207 -12.08 -4.98 -11.77
N TYR A 208 -10.88 -4.40 -11.82
CA TYR A 208 -10.37 -3.42 -10.85
C TYR A 208 -10.42 -1.99 -11.39
N ARG A 209 -10.32 -1.03 -10.47
CA ARG A 209 -10.37 0.40 -10.81
C ARG A 209 -9.02 0.92 -11.30
N THR A 210 -7.93 0.32 -10.81
CA THR A 210 -6.53 0.63 -11.18
C THR A 210 -5.70 -0.64 -11.21
#